data_54959a42d731ac902b6fcb7fb98a1721
#
_entry.id   54959a42d731ac902b6fcb7fb98a1721
#
_cell.length_a   1.000
_cell.length_b   1.000
_cell.length_c   1.000
_cell.angle_alpha   90.00
_cell.angle_beta   90.00
_cell.angle_gamma   90.00
#
_symmetry.space_group_name_H-M   'P 1'
#
loop_
_entity.id
_entity.type
_entity.pdbx_description
1 polymer ?
#
loop_
_entity_poly.entity_id
_entity_poly.type
_entity_poly.pdbx_seq_one_letter_code
_entity_poly.pdbx_strand_id
1 'polypeptide(L)'
;MDAIHAQQNDSIGQEPKREMSNVDVDEEEAIRKVEAANTPDQSAQSGVRNVEAVTLTWTKTSLACAFVCMWFLYLTNAFQSSITSTLTPYVTSGFEEHSLLTVITIVSNSMAAAVYIPTAKLLDLWGRAEGFAVMICFATLGLIIMAASKSLATYCAAQVFYTIGFGGMTYCVDVITADSSSLRHRGLAFAFTSSPYIITAFAGPKSAEKFYQNINWRWGFGTFAIILPFAAAPLFTILKINLRKAKKQGVLVREPSNRTLLESIYFHIREFDVPGAFLLASGLIIFLLPFTLADSAPNGWSTGYIIAMLVVGFILLILFGLHERFTASTPFLPYHLLTSRTVLGACLLSFTYQISYYAWNSYWTSFLQVVTHLSISEAGYVSSTFDVLSGVLLLSIGLVISKTGYFRWLLFIAVPLYILGQGLMIYFRTPGTSVGYLVMCQIFIAIGGAIIILCEQIAVMAAADHQHIATVLALLNIFGWLGGAVGSTICGAIWTNSFPQALANLLPDDALEFLDDITGSLDTQLSYEIGSPTRVAIEEAYGVAQKRMLIAGTAIMSLCLVWVWLIKNYNVKKMQQTKGRLF
;
A
#
# COMPACT_ATOMS: atom_id res chain seq x y z
N MET A 1 -54.02 10.64 -79.91
CA MET A 1 -53.80 9.22 -80.20
C MET A 1 -53.58 8.56 -78.87
N ASP A 2 -54.62 8.17 -78.35
CA ASP A 2 -55.09 6.82 -77.96
C ASP A 2 -54.47 6.34 -76.67
N ALA A 3 -55.17 6.37 -75.65
CA ALA A 3 -56.43 5.68 -75.25
C ALA A 3 -56.11 4.33 -74.54
N ILE A 4 -56.61 4.26 -73.32
CA ILE A 4 -57.39 3.15 -72.76
C ILE A 4 -56.65 1.86 -72.30
N HIS A 5 -56.92 1.52 -71.10
CA HIS A 5 -57.09 0.25 -70.28
C HIS A 5 -56.07 0.08 -69.17
N ALA A 6 -56.40 -0.41 -68.05
CA ALA A 6 -57.66 -0.83 -67.36
C ALA A 6 -57.37 -0.91 -65.85
N GLN A 7 -58.40 -0.74 -65.06
CA GLN A 7 -58.48 -1.14 -63.63
C GLN A 7 -58.27 -2.64 -63.51
N GLN A 8 -57.47 -3.04 -62.52
CA GLN A 8 -57.75 -4.24 -61.72
C GLN A 8 -57.25 -4.12 -60.30
N ASN A 9 -58.13 -4.31 -59.40
CA ASN A 9 -57.97 -4.44 -57.95
C ASN A 9 -56.94 -5.46 -57.60
N ASP A 10 -56.10 -5.15 -56.59
CA ASP A 10 -55.74 -6.18 -55.60
C ASP A 10 -55.66 -5.54 -54.22
N SER A 11 -56.64 -5.89 -53.41
CA SER A 11 -56.72 -5.68 -51.97
C SER A 11 -55.75 -6.63 -51.27
N ILE A 12 -54.55 -6.14 -50.93
CA ILE A 12 -53.67 -6.83 -49.98
C ILE A 12 -53.80 -6.11 -48.64
N GLY A 13 -54.24 -6.87 -47.65
CA GLY A 13 -54.57 -6.41 -46.30
C GLY A 13 -53.43 -5.64 -45.63
N GLN A 14 -53.76 -4.46 -45.20
CA GLN A 14 -53.01 -3.77 -44.17
C GLN A 14 -53.21 -4.51 -42.85
N GLU A 15 -52.17 -5.22 -42.37
CA GLU A 15 -52.09 -5.59 -40.98
C GLU A 15 -52.16 -4.32 -40.11
N PRO A 16 -52.97 -4.26 -39.06
CA PRO A 16 -53.00 -3.11 -38.19
C PRO A 16 -51.65 -3.01 -37.46
N LYS A 17 -50.94 -1.91 -37.69
CA LYS A 17 -49.82 -1.50 -36.81
C LYS A 17 -50.43 -1.42 -35.39
N ARG A 18 -50.11 -2.39 -34.54
CA ARG A 18 -50.31 -2.29 -33.10
C ARG A 18 -49.56 -1.04 -32.65
N GLU A 19 -50.28 0.01 -32.32
CA GLU A 19 -49.76 1.07 -31.46
C GLU A 19 -49.34 0.41 -30.15
N MET A 20 -48.02 0.23 -29.94
CA MET A 20 -47.50 -0.19 -28.65
C MET A 20 -47.93 0.86 -27.63
N SER A 21 -48.72 0.43 -26.66
CA SER A 21 -49.14 1.29 -25.57
C SER A 21 -47.93 1.69 -24.73
N ASN A 22 -47.92 2.90 -24.15
CA ASN A 22 -46.85 3.33 -23.25
C ASN A 22 -46.61 2.35 -22.09
N VAL A 23 -47.57 1.51 -21.76
CA VAL A 23 -47.49 0.45 -20.76
C VAL A 23 -46.60 -0.71 -21.23
N ASP A 24 -46.66 -1.09 -22.52
CA ASP A 24 -45.83 -2.18 -23.07
C ASP A 24 -44.36 -1.74 -23.19
N VAL A 25 -44.10 -0.45 -23.45
CA VAL A 25 -42.74 0.10 -23.50
C VAL A 25 -42.11 0.17 -22.12
N ASP A 26 -42.89 0.56 -21.10
CA ASP A 26 -42.44 0.60 -19.72
C ASP A 26 -42.18 -0.81 -19.16
N GLU A 27 -42.97 -1.81 -19.57
CA GLU A 27 -42.79 -3.21 -19.15
C GLU A 27 -41.59 -3.87 -19.85
N GLU A 28 -41.39 -3.63 -21.16
CA GLU A 28 -40.17 -4.07 -21.88
C GLU A 28 -38.90 -3.39 -21.32
N GLU A 29 -38.98 -2.11 -20.99
CA GLU A 29 -37.84 -1.39 -20.39
C GLU A 29 -37.58 -1.89 -18.95
N ALA A 30 -38.63 -2.24 -18.19
CA ALA A 30 -38.48 -2.87 -16.89
C ALA A 30 -37.90 -4.29 -16.99
N ILE A 31 -38.34 -5.09 -17.97
CA ILE A 31 -37.79 -6.44 -18.24
C ILE A 31 -36.34 -6.34 -18.68
N ARG A 32 -35.98 -5.43 -19.61
CA ARG A 32 -34.58 -5.19 -20.00
C ARG A 32 -33.72 -4.71 -18.84
N LYS A 33 -34.25 -3.88 -17.93
CA LYS A 33 -33.53 -3.45 -16.73
C LYS A 33 -33.32 -4.61 -15.74
N VAL A 34 -34.26 -5.52 -15.62
CA VAL A 34 -34.16 -6.73 -14.78
C VAL A 34 -33.24 -7.76 -15.40
N GLU A 35 -33.27 -7.95 -16.73
CA GLU A 35 -32.33 -8.81 -17.44
C GLU A 35 -30.90 -8.26 -17.41
N ALA A 36 -30.71 -6.95 -17.63
CA ALA A 36 -29.41 -6.28 -17.50
C ALA A 36 -28.86 -6.29 -16.07
N ALA A 37 -29.74 -6.37 -15.05
CA ALA A 37 -29.33 -6.53 -13.65
C ALA A 37 -28.92 -7.97 -13.29
N ASN A 38 -29.34 -8.96 -14.08
CA ASN A 38 -29.10 -10.38 -13.85
C ASN A 38 -28.06 -11.01 -14.78
N THR A 39 -27.51 -10.25 -15.72
CA THR A 39 -26.46 -10.73 -16.66
C THR A 39 -25.19 -9.92 -16.49
N PRO A 40 -24.00 -10.57 -16.47
CA PRO A 40 -22.71 -9.88 -16.44
C PRO A 40 -22.53 -8.98 -17.67
N ASP A 41 -21.89 -7.83 -17.49
CA ASP A 41 -21.57 -6.91 -18.59
C ASP A 41 -20.57 -7.59 -19.56
N GLN A 42 -21.04 -7.87 -20.77
CA GLN A 42 -20.23 -8.53 -21.82
C GLN A 42 -19.09 -7.66 -22.33
N SER A 43 -19.14 -6.34 -22.13
CA SER A 43 -18.07 -5.41 -22.51
C SER A 43 -16.93 -5.35 -21.47
N ALA A 44 -17.17 -5.87 -20.26
CA ALA A 44 -16.19 -5.87 -19.19
C ALA A 44 -15.05 -6.89 -19.40
N GLN A 45 -13.89 -6.64 -18.82
CA GLN A 45 -12.75 -7.56 -18.85
C GLN A 45 -13.12 -8.93 -18.25
N SER A 46 -12.46 -9.99 -18.71
CA SER A 46 -12.82 -11.39 -18.36
C SER A 46 -12.84 -11.65 -16.85
N GLY A 47 -11.93 -11.06 -16.08
CA GLY A 47 -11.88 -11.17 -14.63
C GLY A 47 -13.04 -10.44 -13.94
N VAL A 48 -13.44 -9.28 -14.43
CA VAL A 48 -14.58 -8.51 -13.93
C VAL A 48 -15.88 -9.26 -14.21
N ARG A 49 -16.05 -9.81 -15.43
CA ARG A 49 -17.20 -10.69 -15.77
C ARG A 49 -17.29 -11.91 -14.85
N ASN A 50 -16.15 -12.51 -14.51
CA ASN A 50 -16.10 -13.64 -13.56
C ASN A 50 -16.61 -13.23 -12.17
N VAL A 51 -16.29 -12.04 -11.72
CA VAL A 51 -16.74 -11.51 -10.41
C VAL A 51 -18.22 -11.22 -10.42
N GLU A 52 -18.73 -10.53 -11.44
CA GLU A 52 -20.17 -10.26 -11.57
C GLU A 52 -20.97 -11.56 -11.60
N ALA A 53 -20.51 -12.57 -12.36
CA ALA A 53 -21.13 -13.88 -12.38
C ALA A 53 -21.07 -14.59 -11.02
N VAL A 54 -19.98 -14.43 -10.28
CA VAL A 54 -19.84 -14.99 -8.92
C VAL A 54 -20.78 -14.27 -7.96
N THR A 55 -20.87 -12.93 -7.99
CA THR A 55 -21.74 -12.15 -7.10
C THR A 55 -23.22 -12.49 -7.30
N LEU A 56 -23.65 -12.77 -8.52
CA LEU A 56 -25.00 -13.23 -8.84
C LEU A 56 -25.33 -14.63 -8.27
N THR A 57 -24.32 -15.47 -8.06
CA THR A 57 -24.50 -16.86 -7.58
C THR A 57 -24.26 -17.04 -6.08
N TRP A 58 -23.89 -15.99 -5.35
CA TRP A 58 -23.63 -16.05 -3.92
C TRP A 58 -24.88 -16.38 -3.12
N THR A 59 -24.75 -17.35 -2.22
CA THR A 59 -25.73 -17.55 -1.15
C THR A 59 -25.33 -16.72 0.07
N LYS A 60 -26.31 -16.35 0.92
CA LYS A 60 -26.03 -15.62 2.17
C LYS A 60 -24.98 -16.32 3.03
N THR A 61 -25.04 -17.65 3.10
CA THR A 61 -24.06 -18.47 3.85
C THR A 61 -22.68 -18.42 3.21
N SER A 62 -22.58 -18.55 1.89
CA SER A 62 -21.30 -18.50 1.17
C SER A 62 -20.63 -17.13 1.32
N LEU A 63 -21.43 -16.05 1.28
CA LEU A 63 -20.97 -14.69 1.49
C LEU A 63 -20.45 -14.49 2.93
N ALA A 64 -21.21 -14.92 3.93
CA ALA A 64 -20.79 -14.86 5.33
C ALA A 64 -19.50 -15.64 5.58
N CYS A 65 -19.39 -16.86 5.03
CA CYS A 65 -18.17 -17.66 5.11
C CYS A 65 -16.97 -16.96 4.45
N ALA A 66 -17.18 -16.29 3.30
CA ALA A 66 -16.11 -15.54 2.64
C ALA A 66 -15.63 -14.37 3.51
N PHE A 67 -16.53 -13.60 4.12
CA PHE A 67 -16.15 -12.51 5.04
C PHE A 67 -15.39 -13.03 6.27
N VAL A 68 -15.81 -14.15 6.84
CA VAL A 68 -15.09 -14.79 7.95
C VAL A 68 -13.68 -15.24 7.51
N CYS A 69 -13.55 -15.85 6.33
CA CYS A 69 -12.24 -16.24 5.79
C CYS A 69 -11.35 -15.02 5.51
N MET A 70 -11.91 -13.93 4.96
CA MET A 70 -11.19 -12.67 4.76
C MET A 70 -10.72 -12.08 6.08
N TRP A 71 -11.54 -12.12 7.13
CA TRP A 71 -11.18 -11.66 8.46
C TRP A 71 -10.01 -12.45 9.05
N PHE A 72 -10.04 -13.79 8.97
CA PHE A 72 -8.93 -14.65 9.43
C PHE A 72 -7.65 -14.44 8.60
N LEU A 73 -7.79 -14.21 7.31
CA LEU A 73 -6.65 -13.90 6.45
C LEU A 73 -6.02 -12.55 6.82
N TYR A 74 -6.85 -11.53 7.06
CA TYR A 74 -6.38 -10.23 7.55
C TYR A 74 -5.77 -10.32 8.95
N LEU A 75 -6.30 -11.16 9.83
CA LEU A 75 -5.70 -11.44 11.13
C LEU A 75 -4.29 -12.02 10.96
N THR A 76 -4.13 -13.01 10.07
CA THR A 76 -2.84 -13.62 9.75
C THR A 76 -1.86 -12.59 9.17
N ASN A 77 -2.33 -11.75 8.22
CA ASN A 77 -1.54 -10.70 7.61
C ASN A 77 -1.10 -9.64 8.62
N ALA A 78 -2.03 -9.12 9.41
CA ALA A 78 -1.76 -8.09 10.41
C ALA A 78 -0.79 -8.59 11.50
N PHE A 79 -0.97 -9.84 11.93
CA PHE A 79 -0.09 -10.47 12.91
C PHE A 79 1.33 -10.63 12.36
N GLN A 80 1.45 -11.16 11.14
CA GLN A 80 2.72 -11.35 10.45
C GLN A 80 3.42 -10.00 10.20
N SER A 81 2.69 -8.98 9.73
CA SER A 81 3.22 -7.64 9.48
C SER A 81 3.77 -7.00 10.76
N SER A 82 3.03 -7.13 11.88
CA SER A 82 3.45 -6.61 13.19
C SER A 82 4.70 -7.32 13.71
N ILE A 83 4.80 -8.64 13.55
CA ILE A 83 6.01 -9.40 13.91
C ILE A 83 7.19 -8.98 13.02
N THR A 84 6.98 -8.86 11.70
CA THR A 84 8.04 -8.45 10.77
C THR A 84 8.58 -7.07 11.13
N SER A 85 7.72 -6.07 11.34
CA SER A 85 8.15 -4.71 11.68
C SER A 85 8.94 -4.67 12.99
N THR A 86 8.53 -5.46 13.99
CA THR A 86 9.20 -5.54 15.30
C THR A 86 10.55 -6.27 15.21
N LEU A 87 10.66 -7.32 14.37
CA LEU A 87 11.89 -8.12 14.24
C LEU A 87 12.91 -7.52 13.27
N THR A 88 12.50 -6.65 12.33
CA THR A 88 13.40 -6.10 11.30
C THR A 88 14.69 -5.47 11.86
N PRO A 89 14.68 -4.67 12.94
CA PRO A 89 15.91 -4.17 13.55
C PRO A 89 16.88 -5.26 14.02
N TYR A 90 16.35 -6.37 14.50
CA TYR A 90 17.14 -7.53 14.95
C TYR A 90 17.66 -8.37 13.79
N VAL A 91 16.93 -8.41 12.68
CA VAL A 91 17.40 -9.05 11.45
C VAL A 91 18.62 -8.33 10.91
N THR A 92 18.59 -6.99 10.83
CA THR A 92 19.71 -6.17 10.37
C THR A 92 20.88 -6.25 11.34
N SER A 93 20.63 -6.27 12.65
CA SER A 93 21.66 -6.49 13.69
C SER A 93 22.30 -7.86 13.58
N GLY A 94 21.52 -8.91 13.29
CA GLY A 94 22.04 -10.26 13.07
C GLY A 94 22.93 -10.41 11.82
N PHE A 95 22.95 -9.39 10.97
CA PHE A 95 23.87 -9.27 9.82
C PHE A 95 24.96 -8.22 10.07
N GLU A 96 25.02 -7.60 11.25
CA GLU A 96 25.94 -6.49 11.58
C GLU A 96 25.74 -5.24 10.68
N GLU A 97 24.52 -5.05 10.16
CA GLU A 97 24.14 -3.99 9.23
C GLU A 97 22.94 -3.17 9.71
N HIS A 98 22.83 -2.94 11.04
CA HIS A 98 21.69 -2.21 11.62
C HIS A 98 21.54 -0.78 11.08
N SER A 99 22.63 -0.10 10.80
CA SER A 99 22.62 1.24 10.20
C SER A 99 22.02 1.27 8.79
N LEU A 100 21.91 0.13 8.10
CA LEU A 100 21.30 -0.01 6.79
C LEU A 100 19.83 -0.46 6.82
N LEU A 101 19.17 -0.34 7.97
CA LEU A 101 17.75 -0.71 8.15
C LEU A 101 16.83 -0.07 7.07
N THR A 102 17.10 1.15 6.67
CA THR A 102 16.33 1.88 5.66
C THR A 102 16.45 1.31 4.25
N VAL A 103 17.50 0.54 3.95
CA VAL A 103 17.66 -0.16 2.65
C VAL A 103 16.48 -1.10 2.39
N ILE A 104 16.01 -1.80 3.42
CA ILE A 104 14.84 -2.70 3.34
C ILE A 104 13.60 -1.91 2.93
N THR A 105 13.37 -0.75 3.54
CA THR A 105 12.19 0.08 3.25
C THR A 105 12.28 0.78 1.89
N ILE A 106 13.48 1.15 1.43
CA ILE A 106 13.70 1.68 0.08
C ILE A 106 13.29 0.63 -0.96
N VAL A 107 13.76 -0.61 -0.81
CA VAL A 107 13.41 -1.72 -1.71
C VAL A 107 11.92 -1.99 -1.68
N SER A 108 11.31 -2.11 -0.49
CA SER A 108 9.88 -2.38 -0.32
C SER A 108 9.01 -1.32 -1.00
N ASN A 109 9.26 -0.05 -0.71
CA ASN A 109 8.45 1.05 -1.22
C ASN A 109 8.62 1.21 -2.74
N SER A 110 9.83 1.04 -3.27
CA SER A 110 10.09 1.08 -4.72
C SER A 110 9.36 -0.04 -5.45
N MET A 111 9.37 -1.25 -4.89
CA MET A 111 8.64 -2.39 -5.44
C MET A 111 7.13 -2.19 -5.36
N ALA A 112 6.61 -1.69 -4.23
CA ALA A 112 5.19 -1.40 -4.07
C ALA A 112 4.70 -0.39 -5.11
N ALA A 113 5.46 0.68 -5.36
CA ALA A 113 5.15 1.66 -6.40
C ALA A 113 5.06 1.03 -7.80
N ALA A 114 5.96 0.10 -8.13
CA ALA A 114 6.04 -0.50 -9.47
C ALA A 114 5.03 -1.63 -9.71
N VAL A 115 4.64 -2.37 -8.67
CA VAL A 115 3.84 -3.61 -8.82
C VAL A 115 2.34 -3.38 -8.65
N TYR A 116 1.92 -2.25 -8.11
CA TYR A 116 0.52 -1.98 -7.79
C TYR A 116 -0.41 -2.10 -9.02
N ILE A 117 -0.07 -1.44 -10.14
CA ILE A 117 -0.87 -1.49 -11.38
C ILE A 117 -0.83 -2.87 -12.06
N PRO A 118 0.33 -3.52 -12.25
CA PRO A 118 0.36 -4.89 -12.74
C PRO A 118 -0.51 -5.86 -11.94
N THR A 119 -0.52 -5.73 -10.61
CA THR A 119 -1.36 -6.56 -9.74
C THR A 119 -2.85 -6.31 -9.99
N ALA A 120 -3.28 -5.04 -10.09
CA ALA A 120 -4.65 -4.69 -10.39
C ALA A 120 -5.11 -5.34 -11.72
N LYS A 121 -4.30 -5.23 -12.76
CA LYS A 121 -4.58 -5.84 -14.07
C LYS A 121 -4.58 -7.36 -14.04
N LEU A 122 -3.69 -7.97 -13.26
CA LEU A 122 -3.69 -9.42 -13.06
C LEU A 122 -5.05 -9.91 -12.56
N LEU A 123 -5.62 -9.19 -11.57
CA LEU A 123 -6.94 -9.51 -11.03
C LEU A 123 -8.06 -9.31 -12.04
N ASP A 124 -7.96 -8.29 -12.88
CA ASP A 124 -8.98 -7.95 -13.86
C ASP A 124 -8.96 -8.90 -15.08
N LEU A 125 -7.79 -9.44 -15.44
CA LEU A 125 -7.65 -10.34 -16.58
C LEU A 125 -7.80 -11.82 -16.21
N TRP A 126 -7.15 -12.28 -15.14
CA TRP A 126 -7.16 -13.69 -14.75
C TRP A 126 -8.32 -14.03 -13.82
N GLY A 127 -8.81 -13.03 -13.10
CA GLY A 127 -9.86 -13.18 -12.10
C GLY A 127 -9.33 -13.23 -10.67
N ARG A 128 -10.24 -12.96 -9.73
CA ARG A 128 -9.90 -12.75 -8.31
C ARG A 128 -9.28 -13.99 -7.66
N ALA A 129 -9.77 -15.19 -7.99
CA ALA A 129 -9.29 -16.42 -7.38
C ALA A 129 -7.87 -16.81 -7.84
N GLU A 130 -7.62 -16.71 -9.14
CA GLU A 130 -6.31 -17.00 -9.73
C GLU A 130 -5.25 -16.00 -9.30
N GLY A 131 -5.58 -14.71 -9.39
CA GLY A 131 -4.70 -13.63 -8.94
C GLY A 131 -4.36 -13.75 -7.45
N PHE A 132 -5.36 -14.03 -6.60
CA PHE A 132 -5.16 -14.27 -5.18
C PHE A 132 -4.19 -15.43 -4.91
N ALA A 133 -4.32 -16.57 -5.62
CA ALA A 133 -3.41 -17.71 -5.46
C ALA A 133 -1.96 -17.34 -5.81
N VAL A 134 -1.75 -16.59 -6.89
CA VAL A 134 -0.42 -16.13 -7.30
C VAL A 134 0.19 -15.23 -6.21
N MET A 135 -0.58 -14.29 -5.64
CA MET A 135 -0.09 -13.41 -4.58
C MET A 135 0.28 -14.18 -3.32
N ILE A 136 -0.51 -15.20 -2.93
CA ILE A 136 -0.18 -16.07 -1.80
C ILE A 136 1.12 -16.86 -2.06
N CYS A 137 1.35 -17.32 -3.29
CA CYS A 137 2.61 -17.99 -3.65
C CYS A 137 3.81 -17.01 -3.49
N PHE A 138 3.71 -15.78 -3.99
CA PHE A 138 4.77 -14.77 -3.82
C PHE A 138 4.99 -14.42 -2.35
N ALA A 139 3.92 -14.20 -1.56
CA ALA A 139 4.02 -13.90 -0.14
C ALA A 139 4.71 -15.04 0.64
N THR A 140 4.31 -16.29 0.37
CA THR A 140 4.90 -17.47 1.01
C THR A 140 6.37 -17.64 0.62
N LEU A 141 6.70 -17.45 -0.67
CA LEU A 141 8.08 -17.50 -1.14
C LEU A 141 8.95 -16.42 -0.47
N GLY A 142 8.44 -15.19 -0.38
CA GLY A 142 9.13 -14.10 0.34
C GLY A 142 9.43 -14.48 1.79
N LEU A 143 8.45 -15.00 2.52
CA LEU A 143 8.62 -15.43 3.92
C LEU A 143 9.63 -16.58 4.07
N ILE A 144 9.63 -17.56 3.15
CA ILE A 144 10.61 -18.66 3.16
C ILE A 144 12.03 -18.13 2.97
N ILE A 145 12.23 -17.25 1.97
CA ILE A 145 13.56 -16.69 1.70
C ILE A 145 13.99 -15.78 2.86
N MET A 146 13.09 -14.98 3.46
CA MET A 146 13.39 -14.19 4.67
C MET A 146 13.88 -15.07 5.82
N ALA A 147 13.18 -16.17 6.11
CA ALA A 147 13.56 -17.10 7.15
C ALA A 147 14.92 -17.78 6.89
N ALA A 148 15.26 -18.01 5.61
CA ALA A 148 16.50 -18.65 5.20
C ALA A 148 17.65 -17.67 4.92
N SER A 149 17.43 -16.35 4.98
CA SER A 149 18.40 -15.32 4.62
C SER A 149 19.64 -15.34 5.52
N LYS A 150 20.82 -15.12 4.93
CA LYS A 150 22.12 -15.08 5.62
C LYS A 150 22.84 -13.74 5.47
N SER A 151 22.26 -12.80 4.72
CA SER A 151 22.80 -11.45 4.49
C SER A 151 21.67 -10.47 4.23
N LEU A 152 21.92 -9.18 4.43
CA LEU A 152 20.98 -8.12 4.11
C LEU A 152 20.55 -8.17 2.63
N ALA A 153 21.48 -8.44 1.71
CA ALA A 153 21.19 -8.54 0.29
C ALA A 153 20.16 -9.64 -0.03
N THR A 154 20.30 -10.83 0.57
CA THR A 154 19.31 -11.93 0.42
C THR A 154 17.98 -11.60 1.09
N TYR A 155 17.99 -10.90 2.22
CA TYR A 155 16.78 -10.44 2.88
C TYR A 155 16.06 -9.37 2.04
N CYS A 156 16.77 -8.42 1.44
CA CYS A 156 16.18 -7.43 0.51
C CYS A 156 15.60 -8.09 -0.75
N ALA A 157 16.27 -9.12 -1.30
CA ALA A 157 15.72 -9.89 -2.41
C ALA A 157 14.42 -10.62 -2.02
N ALA A 158 14.37 -11.18 -0.81
CA ALA A 158 13.14 -11.77 -0.26
C ALA A 158 12.03 -10.73 -0.07
N GLN A 159 12.39 -9.52 0.31
CA GLN A 159 11.46 -8.41 0.48
C GLN A 159 10.73 -8.02 -0.80
N VAL A 160 11.35 -8.21 -1.97
CA VAL A 160 10.70 -8.03 -3.27
C VAL A 160 9.48 -8.96 -3.39
N PHE A 161 9.69 -10.27 -3.19
CA PHE A 161 8.60 -11.27 -3.26
C PHE A 161 7.55 -11.05 -2.18
N TYR A 162 7.99 -10.72 -0.97
CA TYR A 162 7.14 -10.39 0.16
C TYR A 162 6.20 -9.21 -0.16
N THR A 163 6.76 -8.11 -0.67
CA THR A 163 5.99 -6.89 -0.99
C THR A 163 4.99 -7.13 -2.12
N ILE A 164 5.39 -7.84 -3.19
CA ILE A 164 4.48 -8.24 -4.27
C ILE A 164 3.33 -9.08 -3.71
N GLY A 165 3.68 -10.11 -2.93
CA GLY A 165 2.70 -11.08 -2.43
C GLY A 165 1.71 -10.48 -1.44
N PHE A 166 2.20 -9.83 -0.39
CA PHE A 166 1.34 -9.26 0.65
C PHE A 166 0.57 -8.03 0.17
N GLY A 167 1.20 -7.13 -0.58
CA GLY A 167 0.52 -5.99 -1.19
C GLY A 167 -0.58 -6.42 -2.15
N GLY A 168 -0.27 -7.39 -3.02
CA GLY A 168 -1.24 -7.96 -3.95
C GLY A 168 -2.35 -8.75 -3.25
N MET A 169 -2.06 -9.51 -2.20
CA MET A 169 -3.05 -10.22 -1.39
C MET A 169 -4.03 -9.25 -0.72
N THR A 170 -3.51 -8.21 -0.07
CA THR A 170 -4.34 -7.17 0.57
C THR A 170 -5.25 -6.51 -0.46
N TYR A 171 -4.69 -6.11 -1.60
CA TYR A 171 -5.46 -5.54 -2.69
C TYR A 171 -6.55 -6.51 -3.23
N CYS A 172 -6.24 -7.80 -3.37
CA CYS A 172 -7.24 -8.82 -3.75
C CYS A 172 -8.41 -8.86 -2.77
N VAL A 173 -8.14 -8.89 -1.47
CA VAL A 173 -9.17 -8.95 -0.43
C VAL A 173 -9.99 -7.67 -0.42
N ASP A 174 -9.36 -6.51 -0.60
CA ASP A 174 -10.05 -5.22 -0.69
C ASP A 174 -11.01 -5.18 -1.89
N VAL A 175 -10.56 -5.65 -3.05
CA VAL A 175 -11.40 -5.75 -4.24
C VAL A 175 -12.56 -6.72 -4.02
N ILE A 176 -12.31 -7.92 -3.46
CA ILE A 176 -13.36 -8.90 -3.14
C ILE A 176 -14.36 -8.32 -2.13
N THR A 177 -13.89 -7.57 -1.13
CA THR A 177 -14.73 -6.89 -0.15
C THR A 177 -15.61 -5.83 -0.83
N ALA A 178 -15.04 -5.04 -1.74
CA ALA A 178 -15.76 -4.04 -2.51
C ALA A 178 -16.83 -4.66 -3.43
N ASP A 179 -16.46 -5.73 -4.15
CA ASP A 179 -17.33 -6.45 -5.08
C ASP A 179 -18.49 -7.17 -4.35
N SER A 180 -18.26 -7.60 -3.09
CA SER A 180 -19.22 -8.36 -2.28
C SER A 180 -20.08 -7.48 -1.36
N SER A 181 -19.82 -6.16 -1.28
CA SER A 181 -20.52 -5.24 -0.39
C SER A 181 -21.25 -4.15 -1.16
N SER A 182 -22.45 -3.78 -0.67
CA SER A 182 -23.17 -2.64 -1.22
C SER A 182 -22.43 -1.33 -0.91
N LEU A 183 -22.58 -0.32 -1.75
CA LEU A 183 -21.96 0.98 -1.57
C LEU A 183 -22.29 1.61 -0.20
N ARG A 184 -23.53 1.40 0.28
CA ARG A 184 -24.01 1.86 1.59
C ARG A 184 -23.29 1.21 2.76
N HIS A 185 -22.98 -0.09 2.65
CA HIS A 185 -22.38 -0.89 3.73
C HIS A 185 -20.90 -1.19 3.49
N ARG A 186 -20.33 -0.71 2.37
CA ARG A 186 -18.92 -0.96 2.00
C ARG A 186 -17.94 -0.49 3.08
N GLY A 187 -18.18 0.69 3.66
CA GLY A 187 -17.36 1.18 4.77
C GLY A 187 -17.38 0.26 5.99
N LEU A 188 -18.53 -0.31 6.33
CA LEU A 188 -18.67 -1.31 7.39
C LEU A 188 -17.96 -2.62 7.05
N ALA A 189 -18.02 -3.06 5.79
CA ALA A 189 -17.33 -4.25 5.32
C ALA A 189 -15.81 -4.11 5.42
N PHE A 190 -15.26 -2.98 4.98
CA PHE A 190 -13.83 -2.67 5.14
C PHE A 190 -13.42 -2.54 6.61
N ALA A 191 -14.23 -1.89 7.44
CA ALA A 191 -13.97 -1.79 8.87
C ALA A 191 -13.95 -3.17 9.56
N PHE A 192 -14.86 -4.06 9.17
CA PHE A 192 -14.88 -5.43 9.66
C PHE A 192 -13.63 -6.21 9.24
N THR A 193 -13.27 -6.20 7.94
CA THR A 193 -12.10 -6.92 7.44
C THR A 193 -10.79 -6.40 8.04
N SER A 194 -10.67 -5.08 8.28
CA SER A 194 -9.47 -4.45 8.86
C SER A 194 -9.42 -4.48 10.39
N SER A 195 -10.50 -4.89 11.07
CA SER A 195 -10.55 -4.92 12.55
C SER A 195 -9.46 -5.76 13.23
N PRO A 196 -8.90 -6.83 12.63
CA PRO A 196 -7.81 -7.59 13.23
C PRO A 196 -6.54 -6.78 13.55
N TYR A 197 -6.28 -5.70 12.82
CA TYR A 197 -5.11 -4.84 13.09
C TYR A 197 -5.11 -4.28 14.52
N ILE A 198 -6.28 -4.01 15.10
CA ILE A 198 -6.39 -3.53 16.50
C ILE A 198 -5.90 -4.60 17.48
N ILE A 199 -6.24 -5.87 17.23
CA ILE A 199 -5.84 -7.00 18.11
C ILE A 199 -4.33 -7.24 17.97
N THR A 200 -3.83 -7.22 16.76
CA THR A 200 -2.43 -7.55 16.45
C THR A 200 -1.45 -6.45 16.84
N ALA A 201 -1.91 -5.22 17.02
CA ALA A 201 -1.13 -4.12 17.57
C ALA A 201 -0.52 -4.44 18.95
N PHE A 202 -1.21 -5.27 19.73
CA PHE A 202 -0.72 -5.72 21.04
C PHE A 202 -0.15 -7.14 21.01
N ALA A 203 -0.79 -8.06 20.29
CA ALA A 203 -0.36 -9.46 20.23
C ALA A 203 0.93 -9.65 19.41
N GLY A 204 1.12 -8.85 18.36
CA GLY A 204 2.26 -8.93 17.44
C GLY A 204 3.60 -8.67 18.12
N PRO A 205 3.82 -7.50 18.75
CA PRO A 205 5.08 -7.18 19.42
C PRO A 205 5.44 -8.17 20.51
N LYS A 206 4.44 -8.64 21.30
CA LYS A 206 4.67 -9.65 22.36
C LYS A 206 5.10 -11.00 21.80
N SER A 207 4.53 -11.38 20.65
CA SER A 207 4.93 -12.61 19.97
C SER A 207 6.30 -12.48 19.32
N ALA A 208 6.61 -11.31 18.74
CA ALA A 208 7.93 -11.03 18.18
C ALA A 208 9.04 -11.13 19.26
N GLU A 209 8.80 -10.54 20.42
CA GLU A 209 9.70 -10.66 21.57
C GLU A 209 9.95 -12.13 21.95
N LYS A 210 8.89 -12.95 22.04
CA LYS A 210 9.03 -14.38 22.34
C LYS A 210 9.76 -15.17 21.25
N PHE A 211 9.51 -14.86 19.98
CA PHE A 211 10.29 -15.47 18.89
C PHE A 211 11.76 -15.13 19.01
N TYR A 212 12.07 -13.86 19.28
CA TYR A 212 13.45 -13.42 19.41
C TYR A 212 14.17 -14.05 20.61
N GLN A 213 13.57 -13.99 21.81
CA GLN A 213 14.20 -14.44 23.06
C GLN A 213 14.24 -15.95 23.23
N ASN A 214 13.17 -16.69 22.84
CA ASN A 214 13.01 -18.08 23.20
C ASN A 214 13.28 -19.07 22.06
N ILE A 215 13.26 -18.61 20.79
CA ILE A 215 13.40 -19.50 19.65
C ILE A 215 14.51 -18.98 18.72
N ASN A 216 14.14 -18.11 17.79
CA ASN A 216 14.99 -17.42 16.81
C ASN A 216 14.09 -16.50 15.96
N TRP A 217 14.58 -15.32 15.60
CA TRP A 217 13.85 -14.38 14.75
C TRP A 217 13.44 -14.99 13.39
N ARG A 218 14.19 -15.94 12.84
CA ARG A 218 13.89 -16.65 11.58
C ARG A 218 12.55 -17.37 11.64
N TRP A 219 12.19 -17.94 12.78
CA TRP A 219 10.90 -18.59 12.98
C TRP A 219 9.73 -17.61 13.06
N GLY A 220 9.99 -16.33 13.31
CA GLY A 220 9.00 -15.28 13.16
C GLY A 220 8.47 -15.18 11.73
N PHE A 221 9.31 -15.44 10.73
CA PHE A 221 8.91 -15.53 9.30
C PHE A 221 8.49 -16.94 8.90
N GLY A 222 9.24 -17.98 9.32
CA GLY A 222 9.00 -19.37 8.96
C GLY A 222 7.63 -19.88 9.41
N THR A 223 7.17 -19.50 10.58
CA THR A 223 5.83 -19.84 11.09
C THR A 223 4.73 -19.35 10.17
N PHE A 224 4.84 -18.10 9.70
CA PHE A 224 3.84 -17.53 8.78
C PHE A 224 3.98 -18.03 7.34
N ALA A 225 5.16 -18.46 6.93
CA ALA A 225 5.32 -19.18 5.66
C ALA A 225 4.50 -20.49 5.63
N ILE A 226 4.30 -21.11 6.80
CA ILE A 226 3.45 -22.31 6.95
C ILE A 226 1.98 -21.90 7.09
N ILE A 227 1.65 -20.97 8.00
CA ILE A 227 0.26 -20.62 8.34
C ILE A 227 -0.47 -19.97 7.16
N LEU A 228 0.21 -19.09 6.40
CA LEU A 228 -0.43 -18.27 5.36
C LEU A 228 -1.13 -19.10 4.27
N PRO A 229 -0.55 -20.14 3.66
CA PRO A 229 -1.24 -20.97 2.68
C PRO A 229 -2.49 -21.64 3.24
N PHE A 230 -2.44 -22.12 4.49
CA PHE A 230 -3.60 -22.74 5.15
C PHE A 230 -4.70 -21.73 5.48
N ALA A 231 -4.34 -20.52 5.90
CA ALA A 231 -5.30 -19.44 6.15
C ALA A 231 -5.96 -18.94 4.84
N ALA A 232 -5.23 -18.97 3.73
CA ALA A 232 -5.70 -18.54 2.42
C ALA A 232 -6.55 -19.60 1.69
N ALA A 233 -6.29 -20.88 1.91
CA ALA A 233 -6.92 -22.00 1.21
C ALA A 233 -8.47 -21.99 1.29
N PRO A 234 -9.12 -21.71 2.44
CA PRO A 234 -10.58 -21.65 2.53
C PRO A 234 -11.18 -20.57 1.63
N LEU A 235 -10.62 -19.35 1.63
CA LEU A 235 -11.10 -18.27 0.78
C LEU A 235 -10.96 -18.63 -0.71
N PHE A 236 -9.80 -19.13 -1.12
CA PHE A 236 -9.57 -19.61 -2.48
C PHE A 236 -10.59 -20.67 -2.89
N THR A 237 -10.85 -21.64 -2.01
CA THR A 237 -11.81 -22.71 -2.24
C THR A 237 -13.22 -22.18 -2.44
N ILE A 238 -13.68 -21.24 -1.60
CA ILE A 238 -14.99 -20.60 -1.71
C ILE A 238 -15.11 -19.86 -3.05
N LEU A 239 -14.11 -19.07 -3.43
CA LEU A 239 -14.11 -18.37 -4.72
C LEU A 239 -14.18 -19.33 -5.90
N LYS A 240 -13.42 -20.43 -5.87
CA LYS A 240 -13.44 -21.46 -6.93
C LYS A 240 -14.75 -22.23 -7.00
N ILE A 241 -15.37 -22.56 -5.86
CA ILE A 241 -16.69 -23.24 -5.84
C ILE A 241 -17.75 -22.33 -6.46
N ASN A 242 -17.79 -21.04 -6.08
CA ASN A 242 -18.76 -20.12 -6.63
C ASN A 242 -18.53 -19.84 -8.13
N LEU A 243 -17.26 -19.75 -8.57
CA LEU A 243 -16.93 -19.64 -9.98
C LEU A 243 -17.38 -20.87 -10.78
N ARG A 244 -17.21 -22.09 -10.22
CA ARG A 244 -17.70 -23.33 -10.85
C ARG A 244 -19.24 -23.36 -10.91
N LYS A 245 -19.95 -22.86 -9.87
CA LYS A 245 -21.40 -22.73 -9.89
C LYS A 245 -21.87 -21.78 -10.98
N ALA A 246 -21.26 -20.59 -11.09
CA ALA A 246 -21.58 -19.60 -12.12
C ALA A 246 -21.40 -20.19 -13.54
N LYS A 247 -20.34 -20.96 -13.77
CA LYS A 247 -20.11 -21.67 -15.04
C LYS A 247 -21.19 -22.74 -15.31
N LYS A 248 -21.59 -23.52 -14.30
CA LYS A 248 -22.63 -24.55 -14.46
C LYS A 248 -24.02 -23.97 -14.72
N GLN A 249 -24.30 -22.78 -14.19
CA GLN A 249 -25.56 -22.07 -14.40
C GLN A 249 -25.63 -21.32 -15.74
N GLY A 250 -24.56 -21.38 -16.55
CA GLY A 250 -24.53 -20.70 -17.85
C GLY A 250 -24.39 -19.17 -17.78
N VAL A 251 -24.20 -18.61 -16.57
CA VAL A 251 -24.02 -17.15 -16.38
C VAL A 251 -22.69 -16.71 -16.96
N LEU A 252 -21.74 -17.63 -17.13
CA LEU A 252 -20.39 -17.34 -17.62
C LEU A 252 -20.09 -18.20 -18.86
N VAL A 253 -20.02 -17.53 -20.01
CA VAL A 253 -19.60 -18.14 -21.27
C VAL A 253 -18.09 -17.88 -21.44
N ARG A 254 -17.32 -18.96 -21.55
CA ARG A 254 -15.86 -18.87 -21.83
C ARG A 254 -15.64 -18.65 -23.31
N GLU A 255 -15.10 -17.52 -23.70
CA GLU A 255 -14.59 -17.33 -25.05
C GLU A 255 -13.31 -18.15 -25.23
N PRO A 256 -13.22 -19.02 -26.22
CA PRO A 256 -12.01 -19.75 -26.51
C PRO A 256 -10.93 -18.77 -26.98
N SER A 257 -9.81 -18.73 -26.29
CA SER A 257 -8.63 -17.98 -26.73
C SER A 257 -7.91 -18.80 -27.81
N ASN A 258 -7.87 -18.32 -29.05
CA ASN A 258 -7.14 -18.93 -30.16
C ASN A 258 -5.65 -18.54 -30.17
N ARG A 259 -5.09 -18.04 -29.05
CA ARG A 259 -3.70 -17.62 -28.96
C ARG A 259 -2.78 -18.79 -28.72
N THR A 260 -1.65 -18.82 -29.39
CA THR A 260 -0.54 -19.73 -29.08
C THR A 260 0.07 -19.36 -27.71
N LEU A 261 0.83 -20.27 -27.11
CA LEU A 261 1.50 -20.04 -25.82
C LEU A 261 2.40 -18.79 -25.85
N LEU A 262 3.18 -18.59 -26.90
CA LEU A 262 4.08 -17.45 -27.06
C LEU A 262 3.29 -16.14 -27.23
N GLU A 263 2.24 -16.14 -28.04
CA GLU A 263 1.35 -14.98 -28.20
C GLU A 263 0.64 -14.63 -26.90
N SER A 264 0.25 -15.62 -26.11
CA SER A 264 -0.36 -15.42 -24.81
C SER A 264 0.62 -14.79 -23.81
N ILE A 265 1.87 -15.28 -23.75
CA ILE A 265 2.92 -14.71 -22.90
C ILE A 265 3.22 -13.28 -23.32
N TYR A 266 3.41 -13.01 -24.60
CA TYR A 266 3.68 -11.66 -25.11
C TYR A 266 2.53 -10.70 -24.80
N PHE A 267 1.28 -11.15 -24.99
CA PHE A 267 0.10 -10.37 -24.66
C PHE A 267 0.08 -9.99 -23.17
N HIS A 268 0.34 -10.94 -22.26
CA HIS A 268 0.32 -10.66 -20.82
C HIS A 268 1.48 -9.76 -20.38
N ILE A 269 2.69 -9.96 -20.94
CA ILE A 269 3.85 -9.09 -20.66
C ILE A 269 3.53 -7.63 -21.06
N ARG A 270 2.89 -7.44 -22.20
CA ARG A 270 2.51 -6.13 -22.71
C ARG A 270 1.34 -5.51 -21.93
N GLU A 271 0.33 -6.32 -21.60
CA GLU A 271 -0.86 -5.86 -20.90
C GLU A 271 -0.59 -5.50 -19.42
N PHE A 272 0.30 -6.26 -18.77
CA PHE A 272 0.75 -5.98 -17.40
C PHE A 272 1.85 -4.91 -17.34
N ASP A 273 2.30 -4.46 -18.49
CA ASP A 273 3.43 -3.54 -18.60
C ASP A 273 4.64 -3.95 -17.73
N VAL A 274 5.02 -5.21 -17.86
CA VAL A 274 6.16 -5.78 -17.13
C VAL A 274 7.46 -4.98 -17.37
N PRO A 275 7.76 -4.52 -18.61
CA PRO A 275 8.93 -3.68 -18.84
C PRO A 275 8.88 -2.35 -18.07
N GLY A 276 7.74 -1.66 -18.05
CA GLY A 276 7.55 -0.42 -17.28
C GLY A 276 7.72 -0.64 -15.78
N ALA A 277 7.11 -1.69 -15.22
CA ALA A 277 7.27 -2.06 -13.82
C ALA A 277 8.75 -2.37 -13.48
N PHE A 278 9.45 -3.10 -14.34
CA PHE A 278 10.87 -3.41 -14.15
C PHE A 278 11.75 -2.15 -14.21
N LEU A 279 11.54 -1.27 -15.19
CA LEU A 279 12.31 -0.03 -15.33
C LEU A 279 12.08 0.90 -14.13
N LEU A 280 10.84 1.01 -13.66
CA LEU A 280 10.52 1.85 -12.49
C LEU A 280 11.14 1.29 -11.22
N ALA A 281 10.93 0.00 -10.92
CA ALA A 281 11.44 -0.62 -9.71
C ALA A 281 12.97 -0.61 -9.67
N SER A 282 13.62 -1.11 -10.73
CA SER A 282 15.08 -1.16 -10.79
C SER A 282 15.69 0.25 -10.82
N GLY A 283 15.09 1.17 -11.57
CA GLY A 283 15.52 2.56 -11.61
C GLY A 283 15.48 3.23 -10.24
N LEU A 284 14.38 3.10 -9.50
CA LEU A 284 14.26 3.64 -8.14
C LEU A 284 15.24 2.98 -7.17
N ILE A 285 15.31 1.67 -7.13
CA ILE A 285 16.18 0.94 -6.20
C ILE A 285 17.65 1.30 -6.47
N ILE A 286 18.10 1.17 -7.72
CA ILE A 286 19.50 1.42 -8.09
C ILE A 286 19.87 2.89 -7.91
N PHE A 287 18.94 3.84 -8.14
CA PHE A 287 19.20 5.27 -7.97
C PHE A 287 19.19 5.71 -6.50
N LEU A 288 18.32 5.15 -5.66
CA LEU A 288 18.14 5.60 -4.29
C LEU A 288 19.09 4.94 -3.28
N LEU A 289 19.50 3.68 -3.51
CA LEU A 289 20.38 2.96 -2.58
C LEU A 289 21.75 3.63 -2.36
N PRO A 290 22.43 4.21 -3.35
CA PRO A 290 23.72 4.88 -3.17
C PRO A 290 23.73 5.93 -2.07
N PHE A 291 22.63 6.65 -1.86
CA PHE A 291 22.53 7.69 -0.82
C PHE A 291 22.65 7.13 0.60
N THR A 292 22.33 5.86 0.78
CA THR A 292 22.48 5.17 2.08
C THR A 292 23.77 4.34 2.15
N LEU A 293 24.21 3.79 1.01
CA LEU A 293 25.36 2.88 0.96
C LEU A 293 26.71 3.59 0.80
N ALA A 294 26.72 4.85 0.35
CA ALA A 294 27.96 5.55 0.04
C ALA A 294 28.91 5.67 1.24
N ASP A 295 28.38 5.86 2.44
CA ASP A 295 29.18 5.99 3.66
C ASP A 295 29.91 4.69 4.05
N SER A 296 29.29 3.54 3.76
CA SER A 296 29.88 2.20 3.97
C SER A 296 30.79 1.74 2.83
N ALA A 297 30.92 2.53 1.75
CA ALA A 297 31.71 2.18 0.59
C ALA A 297 33.20 2.53 0.80
N PRO A 298 34.18 1.74 0.27
CA PRO A 298 35.62 1.91 0.54
C PRO A 298 36.18 3.32 0.28
N ASN A 299 35.64 4.02 -0.74
CA ASN A 299 36.01 5.40 -1.09
C ASN A 299 34.82 6.36 -1.04
N GLY A 300 33.81 6.03 -0.22
CA GLY A 300 32.59 6.82 -0.12
C GLY A 300 31.91 7.03 -1.49
N TRP A 301 31.51 8.25 -1.78
CA TRP A 301 30.89 8.66 -3.04
C TRP A 301 31.78 8.47 -4.29
N SER A 302 33.11 8.40 -4.12
CA SER A 302 34.05 8.19 -5.22
C SER A 302 34.23 6.72 -5.58
N THR A 303 33.51 5.81 -4.92
CA THR A 303 33.56 4.38 -5.22
C THR A 303 32.88 4.09 -6.57
N GLY A 304 33.57 3.36 -7.45
CA GLY A 304 33.09 3.13 -8.83
C GLY A 304 31.70 2.53 -8.94
N TYR A 305 31.34 1.57 -8.08
CA TYR A 305 29.99 0.99 -8.11
C TYR A 305 28.90 1.97 -7.61
N ILE A 306 29.20 2.87 -6.68
CA ILE A 306 28.27 3.92 -6.22
C ILE A 306 27.93 4.87 -7.36
N ILE A 307 28.98 5.34 -8.09
CA ILE A 307 28.80 6.19 -9.27
C ILE A 307 28.03 5.45 -10.37
N ALA A 308 28.39 4.18 -10.63
CA ALA A 308 27.69 3.37 -11.61
C ALA A 308 26.19 3.19 -11.27
N MET A 309 25.85 2.94 -10.01
CA MET A 309 24.46 2.83 -9.56
C MET A 309 23.69 4.13 -9.78
N LEU A 310 24.26 5.30 -9.44
CA LEU A 310 23.61 6.59 -9.68
C LEU A 310 23.33 6.82 -11.17
N VAL A 311 24.32 6.59 -12.03
CA VAL A 311 24.21 6.80 -13.46
C VAL A 311 23.22 5.81 -14.09
N VAL A 312 23.37 4.52 -13.81
CA VAL A 312 22.48 3.47 -14.34
C VAL A 312 21.06 3.65 -13.83
N GLY A 313 20.87 3.92 -12.54
CA GLY A 313 19.54 4.15 -11.96
C GLY A 313 18.86 5.36 -12.60
N PHE A 314 19.58 6.46 -12.81
CA PHE A 314 19.04 7.65 -13.49
C PHE A 314 18.67 7.36 -14.95
N ILE A 315 19.51 6.63 -15.68
CA ILE A 315 19.22 6.20 -17.06
C ILE A 315 17.96 5.33 -17.10
N LEU A 316 17.80 4.37 -16.17
CA LEU A 316 16.63 3.52 -16.10
C LEU A 316 15.34 4.33 -15.84
N LEU A 317 15.39 5.36 -14.99
CA LEU A 317 14.24 6.26 -14.75
C LEU A 317 13.91 7.09 -16.00
N ILE A 318 14.92 7.55 -16.76
CA ILE A 318 14.68 8.21 -18.05
C ILE A 318 14.04 7.23 -19.03
N LEU A 319 14.57 6.00 -19.14
CA LEU A 319 14.02 4.96 -20.00
C LEU A 319 12.58 4.60 -19.60
N PHE A 320 12.27 4.57 -18.29
CA PHE A 320 10.89 4.43 -17.82
C PHE A 320 10.00 5.56 -18.36
N GLY A 321 10.41 6.82 -18.22
CA GLY A 321 9.65 7.97 -18.73
C GLY A 321 9.43 7.93 -20.25
N LEU A 322 10.45 7.51 -21.02
CA LEU A 322 10.35 7.31 -22.46
C LEU A 322 9.42 6.14 -22.82
N HIS A 323 9.54 5.02 -22.10
CA HIS A 323 8.66 3.86 -22.26
C HIS A 323 7.20 4.24 -22.02
N GLU A 324 6.93 4.92 -20.89
CA GLU A 324 5.61 5.43 -20.51
C GLU A 324 4.98 6.34 -21.57
N ARG A 325 5.80 7.19 -22.18
CA ARG A 325 5.35 8.17 -23.19
C ARG A 325 5.10 7.56 -24.56
N PHE A 326 5.93 6.61 -24.99
CA PHE A 326 5.98 6.17 -26.40
C PHE A 326 5.60 4.72 -26.63
N THR A 327 5.76 3.85 -25.64
CA THR A 327 5.70 2.39 -25.84
C THR A 327 4.62 1.70 -24.99
N ALA A 328 4.31 2.26 -23.81
CA ALA A 328 3.33 1.68 -22.89
C ALA A 328 1.93 1.64 -23.52
N SER A 329 1.35 0.45 -23.62
CA SER A 329 -0.03 0.27 -24.10
C SER A 329 -1.05 0.79 -23.09
N THR A 330 -0.71 0.72 -21.82
CA THR A 330 -1.52 1.13 -20.68
C THR A 330 -0.61 1.81 -19.67
N PRO A 331 -0.48 3.15 -19.79
CA PRO A 331 0.48 3.90 -18.98
C PRO A 331 0.16 3.84 -17.47
N PHE A 332 1.20 3.76 -16.63
CA PHE A 332 1.12 3.86 -15.16
C PHE A 332 0.61 5.23 -14.72
N LEU A 333 1.05 6.27 -15.44
CA LEU A 333 0.74 7.66 -15.13
C LEU A 333 -0.20 8.21 -16.19
N PRO A 334 -1.53 8.10 -16.03
CA PRO A 334 -2.48 8.68 -16.98
C PRO A 334 -2.37 10.20 -16.95
N TYR A 335 -1.65 10.74 -17.93
CA TYR A 335 -1.26 12.15 -18.00
C TYR A 335 -2.46 13.12 -17.89
N HIS A 336 -3.59 12.75 -18.50
CA HIS A 336 -4.81 13.57 -18.44
C HIS A 336 -5.39 13.75 -17.02
N LEU A 337 -5.17 12.78 -16.12
CA LEU A 337 -5.59 12.88 -14.71
C LEU A 337 -4.65 13.76 -13.89
N LEU A 338 -3.36 13.76 -14.20
CA LEU A 338 -2.36 14.61 -13.55
C LEU A 338 -2.54 16.10 -13.89
N THR A 339 -3.21 16.44 -15.00
CA THR A 339 -3.53 17.85 -15.33
C THR A 339 -4.59 18.46 -14.40
N SER A 340 -5.38 17.63 -13.69
CA SER A 340 -6.29 18.09 -12.66
C SER A 340 -5.50 18.61 -11.43
N ARG A 341 -5.64 19.93 -11.13
CA ARG A 341 -4.94 20.52 -9.98
C ARG A 341 -5.25 19.83 -8.64
N THR A 342 -6.45 19.25 -8.51
CA THR A 342 -6.85 18.53 -7.28
C THR A 342 -6.17 17.19 -7.17
N VAL A 343 -6.12 16.42 -8.26
CA VAL A 343 -5.42 15.12 -8.30
C VAL A 343 -3.93 15.34 -8.06
N LEU A 344 -3.32 16.29 -8.79
CA LEU A 344 -1.91 16.63 -8.59
C LEU A 344 -1.63 17.09 -7.15
N GLY A 345 -2.47 17.99 -6.60
CA GLY A 345 -2.33 18.47 -5.22
C GLY A 345 -2.42 17.35 -4.19
N ALA A 346 -3.34 16.39 -4.36
CA ALA A 346 -3.47 15.25 -3.47
C ALA A 346 -2.29 14.26 -3.61
N CYS A 347 -1.82 14.00 -4.84
CA CYS A 347 -0.64 13.15 -5.08
C CYS A 347 0.64 13.76 -4.46
N LEU A 348 0.85 15.08 -4.62
CA LEU A 348 1.98 15.77 -4.00
C LEU A 348 1.85 15.84 -2.47
N LEU A 349 0.63 15.96 -1.95
CA LEU A 349 0.35 15.89 -0.51
C LEU A 349 0.74 14.51 0.03
N SER A 350 0.29 13.43 -0.61
CA SER A 350 0.62 12.04 -0.25
C SER A 350 2.12 11.79 -0.30
N PHE A 351 2.78 12.19 -1.40
CA PHE A 351 4.23 12.06 -1.57
C PHE A 351 5.01 12.74 -0.43
N THR A 352 4.69 14.01 -0.15
CA THR A 352 5.37 14.81 0.88
C THR A 352 5.07 14.29 2.29
N TYR A 353 3.82 13.89 2.55
CA TYR A 353 3.41 13.28 3.81
C TYR A 353 4.20 12.00 4.10
N GLN A 354 4.37 11.13 3.12
CA GLN A 354 5.11 9.88 3.29
C GLN A 354 6.61 10.12 3.55
N ILE A 355 7.23 11.12 2.92
CA ILE A 355 8.61 11.51 3.26
C ILE A 355 8.69 11.89 4.74
N SER A 356 7.77 12.72 5.20
CA SER A 356 7.72 13.16 6.59
C SER A 356 7.42 12.03 7.58
N TYR A 357 6.55 11.08 7.19
CA TYR A 357 6.23 9.90 7.99
C TYR A 357 7.49 9.06 8.27
N TYR A 358 8.29 8.75 7.25
CA TYR A 358 9.52 7.99 7.44
C TYR A 358 10.56 8.74 8.27
N ALA A 359 10.55 10.08 8.27
CA ALA A 359 11.48 10.88 9.06
C ALA A 359 11.31 10.71 10.58
N TRP A 360 10.12 10.40 11.07
CA TRP A 360 9.92 10.11 12.49
C TRP A 360 9.85 8.61 12.78
N ASN A 361 9.43 7.78 11.82
CA ASN A 361 9.23 6.36 12.03
C ASN A 361 10.49 5.50 11.83
N SER A 362 11.46 5.98 11.01
CA SER A 362 12.72 5.26 10.81
C SER A 362 13.53 5.17 12.11
N TYR A 363 14.06 3.99 12.41
CA TYR A 363 14.78 3.68 13.67
C TYR A 363 13.99 3.98 14.96
N TRP A 364 12.66 4.14 14.87
CA TRP A 364 11.81 4.50 16.00
C TRP A 364 11.84 3.46 17.11
N THR A 365 11.64 2.20 16.76
CA THR A 365 11.66 1.08 17.73
C THR A 365 13.04 0.87 18.35
N SER A 366 14.11 1.09 17.59
CA SER A 366 15.47 1.05 18.10
C SER A 366 15.73 2.17 19.12
N PHE A 367 15.29 3.40 18.79
CA PHE A 367 15.35 4.54 19.72
C PHE A 367 14.62 4.24 21.03
N LEU A 368 13.40 3.69 20.96
CA LEU A 368 12.63 3.35 22.17
C LEU A 368 13.31 2.32 23.04
N GLN A 369 14.04 1.37 22.46
CA GLN A 369 14.74 0.34 23.23
C GLN A 369 16.08 0.86 23.79
N VAL A 370 16.84 1.58 22.96
CA VAL A 370 18.18 2.05 23.35
C VAL A 370 18.10 3.23 24.31
N VAL A 371 17.30 4.24 24.00
CA VAL A 371 17.27 5.53 24.72
C VAL A 371 16.25 5.56 25.84
N THR A 372 15.08 4.92 25.66
CA THR A 372 14.03 4.93 26.69
C THR A 372 13.96 3.62 27.47
N HIS A 373 14.88 2.69 27.20
CA HIS A 373 15.07 1.40 27.91
C HIS A 373 13.83 0.50 27.94
N LEU A 374 12.95 0.64 26.93
CA LEU A 374 11.76 -0.20 26.80
C LEU A 374 12.14 -1.59 26.27
N SER A 375 11.40 -2.59 26.71
CA SER A 375 11.46 -3.94 26.14
C SER A 375 10.98 -3.95 24.68
N ILE A 376 11.25 -5.03 23.96
CA ILE A 376 10.81 -5.22 22.56
C ILE A 376 9.30 -5.03 22.43
N SER A 377 8.52 -5.64 23.35
CA SER A 377 7.07 -5.54 23.31
C SER A 377 6.56 -4.14 23.66
N GLU A 378 7.14 -3.48 24.66
CA GLU A 378 6.75 -2.13 25.06
C GLU A 378 7.06 -1.11 23.95
N ALA A 379 8.24 -1.19 23.32
CA ALA A 379 8.60 -0.38 22.18
C ALA A 379 7.62 -0.60 21.01
N GLY A 380 7.19 -1.83 20.76
CA GLY A 380 6.17 -2.18 19.80
C GLY A 380 4.79 -1.59 20.13
N TYR A 381 4.38 -1.59 21.42
CA TYR A 381 3.11 -0.98 21.84
C TYR A 381 3.12 0.54 21.64
N VAL A 382 4.21 1.20 22.01
CA VAL A 382 4.37 2.64 21.76
C VAL A 382 4.36 2.94 20.26
N SER A 383 5.03 2.13 19.45
CA SER A 383 5.02 2.28 17.99
C SER A 383 3.62 2.11 17.38
N SER A 384 2.82 1.18 17.89
CA SER A 384 1.46 0.92 17.42
C SER A 384 0.44 2.00 17.80
N THR A 385 0.81 2.98 18.65
CA THR A 385 -0.09 4.08 19.05
C THR A 385 -0.63 4.85 17.84
N PHE A 386 0.23 5.11 16.85
CA PHE A 386 -0.15 5.78 15.61
C PHE A 386 -1.23 5.00 14.84
N ASP A 387 -1.01 3.71 14.63
CA ASP A 387 -1.90 2.88 13.80
C ASP A 387 -3.27 2.67 14.47
N VAL A 388 -3.28 2.37 15.77
CA VAL A 388 -4.52 2.17 16.54
C VAL A 388 -5.35 3.45 16.59
N LEU A 389 -4.73 4.57 16.91
CA LEU A 389 -5.44 5.84 17.01
C LEU A 389 -5.94 6.32 15.64
N SER A 390 -5.13 6.21 14.61
CA SER A 390 -5.52 6.54 13.23
C SER A 390 -6.70 5.68 12.77
N GLY A 391 -6.68 4.38 13.02
CA GLY A 391 -7.76 3.46 12.68
C GLY A 391 -9.11 3.85 13.32
N VAL A 392 -9.11 4.20 14.61
CA VAL A 392 -10.31 4.66 15.33
C VAL A 392 -10.79 6.01 14.79
N LEU A 393 -9.87 6.93 14.52
CA LEU A 393 -10.20 8.29 14.07
C LEU A 393 -10.76 8.30 12.65
N LEU A 394 -10.35 7.41 11.74
CA LEU A 394 -10.88 7.32 10.38
C LEU A 394 -12.40 7.22 10.35
N LEU A 395 -13.01 6.43 11.27
CA LEU A 395 -14.47 6.32 11.39
C LEU A 395 -15.10 7.65 11.78
N SER A 396 -14.54 8.33 12.78
CA SER A 396 -15.03 9.62 13.28
C SER A 396 -14.91 10.72 12.22
N ILE A 397 -13.79 10.78 11.52
CA ILE A 397 -13.53 11.74 10.44
C ILE A 397 -14.48 11.49 9.26
N GLY A 398 -14.70 10.23 8.89
CA GLY A 398 -15.66 9.85 7.87
C GLY A 398 -17.09 10.32 8.19
N LEU A 399 -17.53 10.19 9.45
CA LEU A 399 -18.81 10.72 9.92
C LEU A 399 -18.89 12.26 9.84
N VAL A 400 -17.82 12.97 10.21
CA VAL A 400 -17.76 14.42 10.09
C VAL A 400 -17.88 14.86 8.63
N ILE A 401 -17.15 14.23 7.72
CA ILE A 401 -17.22 14.54 6.28
C ILE A 401 -18.62 14.22 5.73
N SER A 402 -19.24 13.09 6.10
CA SER A 402 -20.58 12.74 5.67
C SER A 402 -21.65 13.73 6.13
N LYS A 403 -21.49 14.31 7.33
CA LYS A 403 -22.39 15.33 7.89
C LYS A 403 -22.17 16.72 7.31
N THR A 404 -20.92 17.13 7.13
CA THR A 404 -20.57 18.48 6.63
C THR A 404 -20.64 18.58 5.12
N GLY A 405 -20.31 17.50 4.42
CA GLY A 405 -20.17 17.44 2.96
C GLY A 405 -18.86 18.04 2.43
N TYR A 406 -18.01 18.58 3.27
CA TYR A 406 -16.75 19.21 2.89
C TYR A 406 -15.60 18.61 3.68
N PHE A 407 -14.45 18.42 3.02
CA PHE A 407 -13.26 17.78 3.62
C PHE A 407 -12.02 18.69 3.64
N ARG A 408 -11.93 19.69 2.74
CA ARG A 408 -10.73 20.54 2.60
C ARG A 408 -10.37 21.31 3.86
N TRP A 409 -11.37 21.78 4.62
CA TRP A 409 -11.13 22.52 5.85
C TRP A 409 -10.43 21.68 6.92
N LEU A 410 -10.66 20.36 6.92
CA LEU A 410 -9.98 19.44 7.82
C LEU A 410 -8.48 19.39 7.53
N LEU A 411 -8.05 19.48 6.27
CA LEU A 411 -6.64 19.50 5.89
C LEU A 411 -5.92 20.74 6.42
N PHE A 412 -6.60 21.90 6.47
CA PHE A 412 -6.02 23.12 7.05
C PHE A 412 -5.78 23.04 8.57
N ILE A 413 -6.45 22.11 9.25
CA ILE A 413 -6.21 21.82 10.68
C ILE A 413 -5.19 20.68 10.80
N ALA A 414 -5.31 19.65 9.99
CA ALA A 414 -4.52 18.43 10.08
C ALA A 414 -3.03 18.65 9.79
N VAL A 415 -2.71 19.41 8.72
CA VAL A 415 -1.31 19.65 8.35
C VAL A 415 -0.56 20.44 9.43
N PRO A 416 -1.05 21.58 9.95
CA PRO A 416 -0.40 22.25 11.08
C PRO A 416 -0.30 21.38 12.34
N LEU A 417 -1.33 20.56 12.64
CA LEU A 417 -1.33 19.67 13.80
C LEU A 417 -0.26 18.58 13.67
N TYR A 418 -0.10 18.02 12.48
CA TYR A 418 0.95 17.04 12.18
C TYR A 418 2.35 17.69 12.33
N ILE A 419 2.55 18.87 11.75
CA ILE A 419 3.80 19.65 11.87
C ILE A 419 4.09 19.96 13.35
N LEU A 420 3.07 20.35 14.12
CA LEU A 420 3.22 20.58 15.55
C LEU A 420 3.68 19.31 16.29
N GLY A 421 3.01 18.17 16.06
CA GLY A 421 3.37 16.90 16.70
C GLY A 421 4.80 16.46 16.37
N GLN A 422 5.20 16.58 15.11
CA GLN A 422 6.55 16.23 14.67
C GLN A 422 7.59 17.26 15.15
N GLY A 423 7.25 18.53 15.16
CA GLY A 423 8.08 19.60 15.71
C GLY A 423 8.32 19.44 17.22
N LEU A 424 7.30 19.04 17.98
CA LEU A 424 7.46 18.73 19.41
C LEU A 424 8.36 17.49 19.61
N MET A 425 8.31 16.52 18.72
CA MET A 425 9.24 15.39 18.76
C MET A 425 10.72 15.81 18.63
N ILE A 426 11.03 16.90 17.92
CA ILE A 426 12.41 17.43 17.83
C ILE A 426 12.94 17.79 19.22
N TYR A 427 12.06 18.27 20.09
CA TYR A 427 12.42 18.64 21.46
C TYR A 427 12.38 17.45 22.43
N PHE A 428 11.32 16.63 22.37
CA PHE A 428 11.10 15.56 23.35
C PHE A 428 11.81 14.24 23.02
N ARG A 429 12.26 14.03 21.77
CA ARG A 429 12.95 12.79 21.38
C ARG A 429 14.44 12.89 21.69
N THR A 430 14.73 13.01 22.99
CA THR A 430 16.10 13.15 23.52
C THR A 430 16.25 12.24 24.76
N PRO A 431 17.50 11.85 25.11
CA PRO A 431 17.77 11.09 26.32
C PRO A 431 17.17 11.74 27.57
N GLY A 432 16.71 10.93 28.51
CA GLY A 432 16.12 11.40 29.78
C GLY A 432 14.68 11.91 29.68
N THR A 433 14.08 11.96 28.50
CA THR A 433 12.68 12.39 28.32
C THR A 433 11.72 11.24 28.58
N SER A 434 10.62 11.51 29.33
CA SER A 434 9.57 10.52 29.57
C SER A 434 8.87 10.06 28.28
N VAL A 435 8.64 8.75 28.15
CA VAL A 435 7.90 8.14 27.05
C VAL A 435 6.50 8.76 26.85
N GLY A 436 5.87 9.25 27.92
CA GLY A 436 4.56 9.91 27.85
C GLY A 436 4.54 11.11 26.92
N TYR A 437 5.61 11.93 26.86
CA TYR A 437 5.70 13.04 25.91
C TYR A 437 5.84 12.58 24.46
N LEU A 438 6.52 11.46 24.25
CA LEU A 438 6.66 10.87 22.92
C LEU A 438 5.32 10.31 22.42
N VAL A 439 4.57 9.64 23.29
CA VAL A 439 3.20 9.19 22.99
C VAL A 439 2.27 10.37 22.69
N MET A 440 2.36 11.46 23.46
CA MET A 440 1.61 12.69 23.18
C MET A 440 1.91 13.24 21.78
N CYS A 441 3.18 13.30 21.39
CA CYS A 441 3.56 13.70 20.03
C CYS A 441 2.97 12.79 18.96
N GLN A 442 3.01 11.46 19.19
CA GLN A 442 2.40 10.48 18.27
C GLN A 442 0.88 10.67 18.15
N ILE A 443 0.19 11.04 19.22
CA ILE A 443 -1.25 11.34 19.19
C ILE A 443 -1.54 12.51 18.23
N PHE A 444 -0.78 13.60 18.30
CA PHE A 444 -0.95 14.73 17.37
C PHE A 444 -0.64 14.34 15.93
N ILE A 445 0.45 13.57 15.71
CA ILE A 445 0.83 13.05 14.41
C ILE A 445 -0.27 12.11 13.86
N ALA A 446 -0.84 11.23 14.70
CA ALA A 446 -1.89 10.29 14.30
C ALA A 446 -3.20 11.00 13.93
N ILE A 447 -3.61 12.02 14.68
CA ILE A 447 -4.80 12.83 14.35
C ILE A 447 -4.60 13.53 13.01
N GLY A 448 -3.48 14.21 12.83
CA GLY A 448 -3.15 14.88 11.56
C GLY A 448 -3.06 13.89 10.39
N GLY A 449 -2.35 12.78 10.58
CA GLY A 449 -2.14 11.75 9.56
C GLY A 449 -3.43 11.06 9.12
N ALA A 450 -4.30 10.67 10.06
CA ALA A 450 -5.59 10.05 9.74
C ALA A 450 -6.48 10.97 8.89
N ILE A 451 -6.51 12.28 9.21
CA ILE A 451 -7.26 13.26 8.42
C ILE A 451 -6.65 13.40 7.02
N ILE A 452 -5.32 13.51 6.91
CA ILE A 452 -4.62 13.66 5.63
C ILE A 452 -4.93 12.47 4.74
N ILE A 453 -4.69 11.23 5.20
CA ILE A 453 -4.91 9.99 4.45
C ILE A 453 -6.34 9.89 3.92
N LEU A 454 -7.35 10.15 4.75
CA LEU A 454 -8.74 10.06 4.32
C LEU A 454 -9.12 11.17 3.35
N CYS A 455 -8.68 12.40 3.61
CA CYS A 455 -9.03 13.55 2.78
C CYS A 455 -8.37 13.51 1.40
N GLU A 456 -7.12 13.03 1.28
CA GLU A 456 -6.46 12.88 -0.03
C GLU A 456 -7.16 11.84 -0.91
N GLN A 457 -7.59 10.70 -0.33
CA GLN A 457 -8.37 9.69 -1.04
C GLN A 457 -9.71 10.25 -1.52
N ILE A 458 -10.43 10.97 -0.65
CA ILE A 458 -11.71 11.60 -1.02
C ILE A 458 -11.48 12.68 -2.08
N ALA A 459 -10.40 13.45 -2.01
CA ALA A 459 -10.08 14.51 -2.95
C ALA A 459 -9.87 13.97 -4.38
N VAL A 460 -9.10 12.89 -4.55
CA VAL A 460 -8.87 12.30 -5.86
C VAL A 460 -10.14 11.66 -6.42
N MET A 461 -10.92 10.95 -5.58
CA MET A 461 -12.19 10.38 -6.00
C MET A 461 -13.22 11.45 -6.40
N ALA A 462 -13.27 12.57 -5.68
CA ALA A 462 -14.17 13.67 -6.00
C ALA A 462 -13.75 14.45 -7.25
N ALA A 463 -12.50 14.37 -7.67
CA ALA A 463 -11.97 15.04 -8.85
C ALA A 463 -12.06 14.21 -10.14
N ALA A 464 -12.35 12.91 -10.01
CA ALA A 464 -12.38 11.97 -11.11
C ALA A 464 -13.82 11.55 -11.48
N ASP A 465 -14.04 11.25 -12.76
CA ASP A 465 -15.26 10.61 -13.23
C ASP A 465 -15.35 9.17 -12.70
N HIS A 466 -16.56 8.63 -12.63
CA HIS A 466 -16.81 7.30 -12.08
C HIS A 466 -15.92 6.20 -12.70
N GLN A 467 -15.64 6.28 -14.00
CA GLN A 467 -14.79 5.32 -14.72
C GLN A 467 -13.31 5.37 -14.31
N HIS A 468 -12.84 6.50 -13.77
CA HIS A 468 -11.44 6.74 -13.42
C HIS A 468 -11.12 6.67 -11.91
N ILE A 469 -12.11 6.34 -11.06
CA ILE A 469 -11.92 6.30 -9.59
C ILE A 469 -10.79 5.36 -9.18
N ALA A 470 -10.78 4.13 -9.69
CA ALA A 470 -9.74 3.16 -9.40
C ALA A 470 -8.36 3.66 -9.85
N THR A 471 -8.30 4.29 -11.02
CA THR A 471 -7.05 4.82 -11.60
C THR A 471 -6.48 5.97 -10.78
N VAL A 472 -7.31 6.91 -10.31
CA VAL A 472 -6.79 8.03 -9.47
C VAL A 472 -6.37 7.56 -8.08
N LEU A 473 -7.02 6.55 -7.51
CA LEU A 473 -6.59 5.92 -6.25
C LEU A 473 -5.26 5.17 -6.44
N ALA A 474 -5.09 4.46 -7.55
CA ALA A 474 -3.82 3.81 -7.87
C ALA A 474 -2.70 4.85 -8.02
N LEU A 475 -2.97 5.96 -8.72
CA LEU A 475 -2.03 7.06 -8.89
C LEU A 475 -1.62 7.67 -7.54
N LEU A 476 -2.59 7.93 -6.66
CA LEU A 476 -2.33 8.44 -5.30
C LEU A 476 -1.41 7.50 -4.52
N ASN A 477 -1.68 6.19 -4.56
CA ASN A 477 -0.86 5.18 -3.88
C ASN A 477 0.57 5.11 -4.44
N ILE A 478 0.74 5.20 -5.76
CA ILE A 478 2.07 5.24 -6.39
C ILE A 478 2.88 6.44 -5.86
N PHE A 479 2.28 7.64 -5.83
CA PHE A 479 2.95 8.82 -5.28
C PHE A 479 3.27 8.65 -3.78
N GLY A 480 2.39 8.02 -3.02
CA GLY A 480 2.66 7.66 -1.62
C GLY A 480 3.88 6.74 -1.48
N TRP A 481 3.94 5.64 -2.23
CA TRP A 481 5.08 4.72 -2.18
C TRP A 481 6.38 5.34 -2.67
N LEU A 482 6.33 6.18 -3.71
CA LEU A 482 7.49 6.96 -4.16
C LEU A 482 7.98 7.89 -3.06
N GLY A 483 7.06 8.59 -2.37
CA GLY A 483 7.38 9.42 -1.21
C GLY A 483 8.04 8.61 -0.09
N GLY A 484 7.54 7.40 0.17
CA GLY A 484 8.11 6.48 1.15
C GLY A 484 9.54 6.04 0.80
N ALA A 485 9.82 5.73 -0.47
CA ALA A 485 11.15 5.37 -0.93
C ALA A 485 12.14 6.54 -0.76
N VAL A 486 11.74 7.73 -1.21
CA VAL A 486 12.55 8.96 -1.06
C VAL A 486 12.76 9.32 0.42
N GLY A 487 11.70 9.23 1.24
CA GLY A 487 11.77 9.49 2.68
C GLY A 487 12.74 8.55 3.39
N SER A 488 12.67 7.26 3.11
CA SER A 488 13.59 6.25 3.64
C SER A 488 15.03 6.51 3.22
N THR A 489 15.25 6.96 1.98
CA THR A 489 16.57 7.33 1.45
C THR A 489 17.15 8.54 2.20
N ILE A 490 16.35 9.60 2.39
CA ILE A 490 16.77 10.79 3.16
C ILE A 490 17.14 10.39 4.60
N CYS A 491 16.31 9.55 5.23
CA CYS A 491 16.56 9.09 6.59
C CYS A 491 17.81 8.21 6.69
N GLY A 492 18.00 7.31 5.75
CA GLY A 492 19.18 6.47 5.67
C GLY A 492 20.46 7.30 5.52
N ALA A 493 20.47 8.25 4.58
CA ALA A 493 21.60 9.13 4.36
C ALA A 493 21.93 10.00 5.59
N ILE A 494 20.91 10.54 6.28
CA ILE A 494 21.11 11.31 7.51
C ILE A 494 21.64 10.40 8.62
N TRP A 495 21.11 9.18 8.76
CA TRP A 495 21.51 8.25 9.80
C TRP A 495 22.97 7.80 9.62
N THR A 496 23.32 7.27 8.45
CA THR A 496 24.67 6.75 8.18
C THR A 496 25.75 7.83 8.30
N ASN A 497 25.42 9.09 7.99
CA ASN A 497 26.35 10.22 8.14
C ASN A 497 26.32 10.91 9.52
N SER A 498 25.32 10.65 10.37
CA SER A 498 25.17 11.36 11.65
C SER A 498 25.46 10.49 12.85
N PHE A 499 24.96 9.26 12.87
CA PHE A 499 25.05 8.37 14.03
C PHE A 499 26.50 7.91 14.27
N PRO A 500 27.25 7.36 13.28
CA PRO A 500 28.64 6.94 13.48
C PRO A 500 29.56 8.10 13.87
N GLN A 501 29.38 9.28 13.24
CA GLN A 501 30.18 10.46 13.56
C GLN A 501 29.91 10.99 14.98
N ALA A 502 28.64 11.04 15.39
CA ALA A 502 28.30 11.45 16.75
C ALA A 502 28.84 10.45 17.76
N LEU A 503 28.71 9.15 17.46
CA LEU A 503 29.20 8.08 18.30
C LEU A 503 30.73 8.14 18.46
N ALA A 504 31.50 8.31 17.36
CA ALA A 504 32.96 8.46 17.40
C ALA A 504 33.45 9.66 18.24
N ASN A 505 32.62 10.72 18.32
CA ASN A 505 32.96 11.90 19.13
C ASN A 505 32.55 11.78 20.61
N LEU A 506 31.67 10.87 20.95
CA LEU A 506 31.10 10.72 22.29
C LEU A 506 31.60 9.49 23.05
N LEU A 507 32.05 8.47 22.32
CA LEU A 507 32.56 7.24 22.92
C LEU A 507 33.85 7.50 23.75
N PRO A 508 33.96 6.83 24.90
CA PRO A 508 35.23 6.74 25.61
C PRO A 508 36.32 6.08 24.75
N ASP A 509 37.60 6.44 24.98
CA ASP A 509 38.73 5.97 24.19
C ASP A 509 38.85 4.42 24.16
N ASP A 510 38.49 3.75 25.26
CA ASP A 510 38.51 2.30 25.40
C ASP A 510 37.39 1.58 24.62
N ALA A 511 36.35 2.30 24.22
CA ALA A 511 35.26 1.78 23.44
C ALA A 511 35.34 2.14 21.94
N LEU A 512 36.27 2.98 21.51
CA LEU A 512 36.42 3.39 20.12
C LEU A 512 36.76 2.22 19.18
N GLU A 513 37.45 1.20 19.65
CA GLU A 513 37.76 0.00 18.87
C GLU A 513 36.48 -0.79 18.46
N PHE A 514 35.38 -0.64 19.20
CA PHE A 514 34.11 -1.32 18.97
C PHE A 514 33.10 -0.45 18.18
N LEU A 515 33.53 0.68 17.62
CA LEU A 515 32.65 1.63 16.92
C LEU A 515 31.81 0.96 15.82
N ASP A 516 32.45 0.13 15.00
CA ASP A 516 31.78 -0.54 13.89
C ASP A 516 30.75 -1.58 14.40
N ASP A 517 31.11 -2.35 15.41
CA ASP A 517 30.20 -3.33 16.05
C ASP A 517 28.98 -2.65 16.69
N ILE A 518 29.21 -1.53 17.40
CA ILE A 518 28.14 -0.75 18.02
C ILE A 518 27.24 -0.15 16.93
N THR A 519 27.82 0.34 15.84
CA THR A 519 27.07 0.93 14.73
C THR A 519 26.26 -0.12 13.96
N GLY A 520 26.81 -1.32 13.80
CA GLY A 520 26.22 -2.41 13.03
C GLY A 520 25.17 -3.25 13.76
N SER A 521 25.13 -3.23 15.12
CA SER A 521 24.29 -4.16 15.88
C SER A 521 23.53 -3.50 17.02
N LEU A 522 22.17 -3.58 16.95
CA LEU A 522 21.29 -3.17 18.05
C LEU A 522 21.51 -4.02 19.31
N ASP A 523 21.81 -5.31 19.15
CA ASP A 523 22.10 -6.21 20.28
C ASP A 523 23.36 -5.78 21.03
N THR A 524 24.39 -5.38 20.30
CA THR A 524 25.64 -4.82 20.87
C THR A 524 25.35 -3.52 21.60
N GLN A 525 24.53 -2.61 21.03
CA GLN A 525 24.12 -1.38 21.71
C GLN A 525 23.38 -1.64 23.02
N LEU A 526 22.50 -2.65 23.03
CA LEU A 526 21.70 -3.03 24.20
C LEU A 526 22.49 -3.83 25.26
N SER A 527 23.65 -4.41 24.91
CA SER A 527 24.47 -5.20 25.82
C SER A 527 25.21 -4.34 26.85
N TYR A 528 25.45 -3.07 26.55
CA TYR A 528 26.07 -2.15 27.50
C TYR A 528 25.13 -1.79 28.65
N GLU A 529 25.66 -1.80 29.86
CA GLU A 529 24.90 -1.49 31.08
C GLU A 529 24.34 -0.07 31.04
N ILE A 530 23.07 0.07 31.44
CA ILE A 530 22.40 1.38 31.48
C ILE A 530 23.15 2.31 32.45
N GLY A 531 23.49 3.52 31.99
CA GLY A 531 24.25 4.51 32.75
C GLY A 531 25.77 4.35 32.61
N SER A 532 26.29 3.32 31.92
CA SER A 532 27.72 3.26 31.58
C SER A 532 28.10 4.37 30.62
N PRO A 533 29.36 4.88 30.65
CA PRO A 533 29.80 5.94 29.74
C PRO A 533 29.54 5.62 28.25
N THR A 534 29.81 4.37 27.84
CA THR A 534 29.54 3.89 26.48
C THR A 534 28.06 3.91 26.15
N ARG A 535 27.19 3.47 27.09
CA ARG A 535 25.73 3.47 26.86
C ARG A 535 25.19 4.89 26.74
N VAL A 536 25.63 5.81 27.57
CA VAL A 536 25.25 7.23 27.50
C VAL A 536 25.69 7.85 26.17
N ALA A 537 26.89 7.55 25.70
CA ALA A 537 27.38 8.00 24.39
C ALA A 537 26.51 7.49 23.24
N ILE A 538 26.07 6.23 23.29
CA ILE A 538 25.16 5.64 22.30
C ILE A 538 23.80 6.37 22.33
N GLU A 539 23.21 6.60 23.50
CA GLU A 539 21.92 7.29 23.66
C GLU A 539 21.96 8.73 23.12
N GLU A 540 23.04 9.46 23.41
CA GLU A 540 23.23 10.81 22.90
C GLU A 540 23.42 10.84 21.38
N ALA A 541 24.19 9.89 20.81
CA ALA A 541 24.37 9.75 19.36
C ALA A 541 23.04 9.48 18.66
N TYR A 542 22.16 8.63 19.24
CA TYR A 542 20.78 8.46 18.77
C TYR A 542 20.01 9.77 18.76
N GLY A 543 20.11 10.54 19.84
CA GLY A 543 19.46 11.86 19.96
C GLY A 543 19.88 12.81 18.83
N VAL A 544 21.17 12.88 18.52
CA VAL A 544 21.70 13.72 17.43
C VAL A 544 21.16 13.30 16.06
N ALA A 545 21.24 12.01 15.72
CA ALA A 545 20.81 11.50 14.42
C ALA A 545 19.28 11.67 14.24
N GLN A 546 18.50 11.29 15.24
CA GLN A 546 17.05 11.41 15.21
C GLN A 546 16.57 12.86 15.11
N LYS A 547 17.20 13.77 15.81
CA LYS A 547 16.89 15.21 15.73
C LYS A 547 17.10 15.74 14.31
N ARG A 548 18.18 15.37 13.63
CA ARG A 548 18.43 15.79 12.24
C ARG A 548 17.37 15.24 11.28
N MET A 549 16.96 13.97 11.43
CA MET A 549 15.89 13.36 10.64
C MET A 549 14.56 14.07 10.85
N LEU A 550 14.17 14.35 12.10
CA LEU A 550 12.93 15.05 12.44
C LEU A 550 12.90 16.48 11.89
N ILE A 551 14.02 17.21 11.95
CA ILE A 551 14.13 18.55 11.35
C ILE A 551 13.88 18.49 9.85
N ALA A 552 14.52 17.56 9.14
CA ALA A 552 14.33 17.38 7.70
C ALA A 552 12.88 17.04 7.36
N GLY A 553 12.28 16.06 8.06
CA GLY A 553 10.90 15.68 7.86
C GLY A 553 9.89 16.78 8.15
N THR A 554 10.09 17.54 9.23
CA THR A 554 9.22 18.67 9.60
C THR A 554 9.31 19.81 8.58
N ALA A 555 10.52 20.10 8.09
CA ALA A 555 10.74 21.12 7.06
C ALA A 555 10.04 20.73 5.75
N ILE A 556 10.19 19.47 5.31
CA ILE A 556 9.53 18.97 4.11
C ILE A 556 8.01 18.97 4.27
N MET A 557 7.48 18.59 5.45
CA MET A 557 6.04 18.59 5.71
C MET A 557 5.39 19.97 5.54
N SER A 558 6.14 21.06 5.70
CA SER A 558 5.62 22.42 5.49
C SER A 558 5.12 22.65 4.06
N LEU A 559 5.66 21.93 3.06
CA LEU A 559 5.18 21.98 1.67
C LEU A 559 3.73 21.51 1.53
N CYS A 560 3.25 20.66 2.44
CA CYS A 560 1.86 20.20 2.45
C CYS A 560 0.87 21.37 2.60
N LEU A 561 1.26 22.46 3.27
CA LEU A 561 0.46 23.69 3.36
C LEU A 561 0.19 24.29 1.96
N VAL A 562 1.17 24.19 1.05
CA VAL A 562 1.02 24.66 -0.34
C VAL A 562 0.14 23.68 -1.14
N TRP A 563 0.35 22.37 -0.98
CA TRP A 563 -0.40 21.38 -1.74
C TRP A 563 -1.89 21.37 -1.41
N VAL A 564 -2.27 21.67 -0.15
CA VAL A 564 -3.68 21.81 0.26
C VAL A 564 -4.39 22.92 -0.53
N TRP A 565 -3.70 23.99 -0.94
CA TRP A 565 -4.29 25.06 -1.76
C TRP A 565 -4.61 24.62 -3.19
N LEU A 566 -3.92 23.61 -3.71
CA LEU A 566 -4.22 23.03 -5.02
C LEU A 566 -5.53 22.23 -5.02
N ILE A 567 -5.92 21.66 -3.88
CA ILE A 567 -7.11 20.83 -3.73
C ILE A 567 -8.36 21.71 -3.73
N LYS A 568 -9.29 21.47 -4.67
CA LYS A 568 -10.58 22.15 -4.73
C LYS A 568 -11.50 21.72 -3.59
N ASN A 569 -12.36 22.63 -3.14
CA ASN A 569 -13.34 22.34 -2.09
C ASN A 569 -14.62 21.77 -2.69
N TYR A 570 -14.66 20.46 -2.91
CA TYR A 570 -15.84 19.75 -3.42
C TYR A 570 -16.86 19.51 -2.31
N ASN A 571 -18.16 19.55 -2.68
CA ASN A 571 -19.24 19.12 -1.81
C ASN A 571 -19.61 17.66 -2.12
N VAL A 572 -19.11 16.75 -1.29
CA VAL A 572 -19.29 15.30 -1.50
C VAL A 572 -20.76 14.86 -1.42
N LYS A 573 -21.63 15.59 -0.69
CA LYS A 573 -23.06 15.29 -0.60
C LYS A 573 -23.82 15.51 -1.90
N LYS A 574 -23.35 16.44 -2.74
CA LYS A 574 -24.01 16.79 -4.02
C LYS A 574 -23.50 15.93 -5.19
N MET A 575 -22.51 15.08 -4.97
CA MET A 575 -21.90 14.23 -5.99
C MET A 575 -22.58 12.87 -5.98
N GLN A 576 -23.38 12.59 -7.01
CA GLN A 576 -23.94 11.26 -7.26
C GLN A 576 -22.97 10.49 -8.16
N GLN A 577 -22.22 9.56 -7.59
CA GLN A 577 -21.26 8.73 -8.32
C GLN A 577 -21.79 7.34 -8.69
N THR A 578 -23.01 6.98 -8.32
CA THR A 578 -23.58 5.64 -8.60
C THR A 578 -24.99 5.71 -9.13
N LYS A 579 -25.17 5.20 -10.34
CA LYS A 579 -26.48 4.79 -10.88
C LYS A 579 -26.67 3.31 -10.49
N GLY A 580 -27.52 3.03 -9.53
CA GLY A 580 -27.91 1.66 -9.18
C GLY A 580 -28.22 1.51 -7.69
N ARG A 581 -29.34 0.89 -7.35
CA ARG A 581 -29.65 0.38 -6.00
C ARG A 581 -28.87 -0.92 -5.82
N LEU A 582 -27.83 -0.87 -5.00
CA LEU A 582 -27.23 -2.04 -4.39
C LEU A 582 -27.76 -2.14 -2.95
N PHE A 583 -27.97 -3.37 -2.45
CA PHE A 583 -28.59 -3.72 -1.16
C PHE A 583 -28.01 -2.99 0.04
#